data_896b4680a4d60073e43bbf4d34e31a5a
#
_entry.id   896b4680a4d60073e43bbf4d34e31a5a
#
_cell.length_a   1.000
_cell.length_b   1.000
_cell.length_c   1.000
_cell.angle_alpha   90.00
_cell.angle_beta   90.00
_cell.angle_gamma   90.00
#
_symmetry.space_group_name_H-M   'P 1'
#
loop_
_entity.id
_entity.type
_entity.pdbx_description
1 polymer ?
#
loop_
_entity_poly.entity_id
_entity_poly.type
_entity_poly.pdbx_seq_one_letter_code
_entity_poly.pdbx_strand_id
1 'polypeptide(L)'
;MMIHDLDMARFVLGEEPVEVFAVGSNLIDEAIREAGDVDTAAVILTTASGRICQITNSRRTTYGYDKRLEVHGSKGMLRVSNVLENLVESAKITGFQSALSQPFFLERFEAAYLAEMKHFVEAVSTGSTPIPNAQDGLRAQLIADAATLSWQEGRAVAIPK
;
A
#
# COMPACT_ATOMS: atom_id res chain seq x y z
N MET A 1 5.20 -7.99 -0.92
CA MET A 1 5.04 -6.96 0.13
C MET A 1 4.11 -5.84 -0.33
N MET A 2 4.33 -5.23 -1.48
CA MET A 2 3.68 -3.97 -1.95
C MET A 2 2.36 -4.14 -2.73
N ILE A 3 1.91 -5.32 -3.07
CA ILE A 3 0.79 -5.54 -4.02
C ILE A 3 -0.51 -4.84 -3.62
N HIS A 4 -0.84 -4.80 -2.33
CA HIS A 4 -2.02 -4.08 -1.83
C HIS A 4 -1.89 -2.55 -1.95
N ASP A 5 -0.66 -2.02 -1.88
CA ASP A 5 -0.41 -0.59 -2.06
C ASP A 5 -0.49 -0.20 -3.52
N LEU A 6 -0.08 -1.09 -4.43
CA LEU A 6 -0.22 -0.90 -5.89
C LEU A 6 -1.70 -0.86 -6.29
N ASP A 7 -2.52 -1.75 -5.73
CA ASP A 7 -3.96 -1.72 -5.97
C ASP A 7 -4.62 -0.46 -5.38
N MET A 8 -4.25 -0.09 -4.15
CA MET A 8 -4.70 1.16 -3.52
C MET A 8 -4.31 2.39 -4.34
N ALA A 9 -3.12 2.41 -4.94
CA ALA A 9 -2.68 3.49 -5.82
C ALA A 9 -3.60 3.64 -7.04
N ARG A 10 -3.97 2.53 -7.69
CA ARG A 10 -4.94 2.52 -8.81
C ARG A 10 -6.27 3.15 -8.38
N PHE A 11 -6.80 2.67 -7.25
CA PHE A 11 -8.06 3.17 -6.68
C PHE A 11 -8.02 4.68 -6.40
N VAL A 12 -6.98 5.17 -5.75
CA VAL A 12 -6.84 6.58 -5.36
C VAL A 12 -6.55 7.47 -6.56
N LEU A 13 -5.71 7.03 -7.50
CA LEU A 13 -5.43 7.78 -8.73
C LEU A 13 -6.67 7.89 -9.62
N GLY A 14 -7.60 6.90 -9.55
CA GLY A 14 -8.77 6.84 -10.45
C GLY A 14 -8.40 6.69 -11.92
N GLU A 15 -7.19 6.22 -12.20
CA GLU A 15 -6.61 6.00 -13.52
C GLU A 15 -5.52 4.94 -13.42
N GLU A 16 -5.42 4.06 -14.44
CA GLU A 16 -4.39 3.03 -14.47
C GLU A 16 -2.99 3.67 -14.66
N PRO A 17 -2.00 3.29 -13.83
CA PRO A 17 -0.62 3.66 -14.07
C PRO A 17 -0.10 3.06 -15.39
N VAL A 18 0.73 3.82 -16.10
CA VAL A 18 1.33 3.41 -17.38
C VAL A 18 2.83 3.17 -17.30
N GLU A 19 3.47 3.68 -16.25
CA GLU A 19 4.91 3.54 -16.03
C GLU A 19 5.21 3.42 -14.55
N VAL A 20 6.25 2.65 -14.22
CA VAL A 20 6.77 2.46 -12.87
C VAL A 20 8.29 2.60 -12.84
N PHE A 21 8.79 3.27 -11.79
CA PHE A 21 10.19 3.23 -11.40
C PHE A 21 10.30 2.70 -9.98
N ALA A 22 11.14 1.70 -9.75
CA ALA A 22 11.29 1.04 -8.46
C ALA A 22 12.77 0.95 -8.06
N VAL A 23 13.01 1.13 -6.76
CA VAL A 23 14.27 0.82 -6.09
C VAL A 23 14.01 -0.06 -4.88
N GLY A 24 14.91 -0.99 -4.60
CA GLY A 24 14.79 -1.91 -3.49
C GLY A 24 16.13 -2.24 -2.87
N SER A 25 16.11 -2.61 -1.61
CA SER A 25 17.31 -2.99 -0.85
C SER A 25 16.97 -4.04 0.20
N ASN A 26 18.01 -4.73 0.70
CA ASN A 26 17.94 -5.66 1.81
C ASN A 26 18.74 -5.09 2.97
N LEU A 27 18.03 -4.54 3.95
CA LEU A 27 18.61 -3.84 5.11
C LEU A 27 18.26 -4.53 6.43
N ILE A 28 17.38 -5.53 6.40
CA ILE A 28 16.74 -6.10 7.58
C ILE A 28 17.05 -7.60 7.72
N ASP A 29 16.88 -8.38 6.66
CA ASP A 29 16.97 -9.85 6.71
C ASP A 29 17.68 -10.42 5.48
N GLU A 30 18.80 -11.09 5.72
CA GLU A 30 19.62 -11.74 4.70
C GLU A 30 18.86 -12.83 3.95
N ALA A 31 17.99 -13.57 4.62
CA ALA A 31 17.21 -14.64 3.97
C ALA A 31 16.29 -14.11 2.86
N ILE A 32 15.84 -12.85 2.95
CA ILE A 32 15.06 -12.21 1.89
C ILE A 32 15.94 -11.95 0.66
N ARG A 33 17.17 -11.53 0.86
CA ARG A 33 18.14 -11.36 -0.22
C ARG A 33 18.46 -12.70 -0.92
N GLU A 34 18.68 -13.75 -0.13
CA GLU A 34 18.94 -15.11 -0.66
C GLU A 34 17.75 -15.63 -1.47
N ALA A 35 16.52 -15.23 -1.11
CA ALA A 35 15.29 -15.53 -1.87
C ALA A 35 15.12 -14.65 -3.14
N GLY A 36 16.03 -13.71 -3.42
CA GLY A 36 15.96 -12.82 -4.58
C GLY A 36 14.88 -11.73 -4.46
N ASP A 37 14.49 -11.37 -3.22
CA ASP A 37 13.47 -10.32 -2.94
C ASP A 37 14.12 -9.18 -2.14
N VAL A 38 13.34 -8.15 -1.83
CA VAL A 38 13.74 -6.96 -1.06
C VAL A 38 12.88 -6.80 0.20
N ASP A 39 13.46 -6.24 1.26
CA ASP A 39 12.75 -5.92 2.51
C ASP A 39 12.44 -4.43 2.67
N THR A 40 13.05 -3.60 1.85
CA THR A 40 12.89 -2.15 1.82
C THR A 40 12.76 -1.72 0.36
N ALA A 41 11.67 -1.01 0.01
CA ALA A 41 11.41 -0.61 -1.36
C ALA A 41 10.76 0.77 -1.44
N ALA A 42 11.04 1.48 -2.53
CA ALA A 42 10.32 2.68 -2.94
C ALA A 42 9.96 2.59 -4.42
N VAL A 43 8.73 3.02 -4.73
CA VAL A 43 8.17 2.95 -6.08
C VAL A 43 7.52 4.28 -6.43
N ILE A 44 7.70 4.72 -7.67
CA ILE A 44 7.00 5.85 -8.27
C ILE A 44 6.16 5.31 -9.44
N LEU A 45 4.88 5.63 -9.44
CA LEU A 45 3.94 5.32 -10.51
C LEU A 45 3.52 6.61 -11.21
N THR A 46 3.42 6.58 -12.53
CA THR A 46 2.86 7.67 -13.32
C THR A 46 1.71 7.20 -14.20
N THR A 47 0.70 8.07 -14.40
CA THR A 47 -0.44 7.80 -15.27
C THR A 47 -0.30 8.54 -16.60
N ALA A 48 -1.11 8.21 -17.60
CA ALA A 48 -1.12 8.89 -18.88
C ALA A 48 -1.50 10.38 -18.76
N SER A 49 -2.33 10.75 -17.79
CA SER A 49 -2.67 12.15 -17.49
C SER A 49 -1.60 12.92 -16.69
N GLY A 50 -0.52 12.24 -16.27
CA GLY A 50 0.56 12.84 -15.48
C GLY A 50 0.33 12.84 -13.98
N ARG A 51 -0.64 12.07 -13.45
CA ARG A 51 -0.78 11.84 -12.00
C ARG A 51 0.39 11.00 -11.51
N ILE A 52 0.84 11.28 -10.28
CA ILE A 52 2.02 10.64 -9.69
C ILE A 52 1.60 10.01 -8.36
N CYS A 53 2.07 8.80 -8.10
CA CYS A 53 1.97 8.16 -6.79
C CYS A 53 3.36 7.67 -6.37
N GLN A 54 3.71 7.92 -5.11
CA GLN A 54 4.91 7.39 -4.47
C GLN A 54 4.50 6.40 -3.38
N ILE A 55 5.13 5.23 -3.38
CA ILE A 55 4.91 4.19 -2.38
C ILE A 55 6.25 3.84 -1.74
N THR A 56 6.29 3.73 -0.42
CA THR A 56 7.46 3.24 0.31
C THR A 56 7.05 2.13 1.25
N ASN A 57 7.80 1.04 1.27
CA ASN A 57 7.58 -0.09 2.17
C ASN A 57 8.85 -0.49 2.89
N SER A 58 8.70 -0.92 4.14
CA SER A 58 9.72 -1.60 4.92
C SER A 58 9.08 -2.77 5.67
N ARG A 59 9.80 -3.89 5.78
CA ARG A 59 9.34 -5.05 6.56
C ARG A 59 9.51 -4.87 8.07
N ARG A 60 10.10 -3.76 8.50
CA ARG A 60 10.30 -3.47 9.93
C ARG A 60 9.82 -2.08 10.28
N THR A 61 8.91 -2.01 11.24
CA THR A 61 8.55 -0.81 11.99
C THR A 61 8.56 -1.13 13.48
N THR A 62 9.29 -0.34 14.27
CA THR A 62 9.49 -0.61 15.70
C THR A 62 8.34 -0.11 16.58
N TYR A 63 7.44 0.69 16.02
CA TYR A 63 6.32 1.34 16.71
C TYR A 63 4.93 0.75 16.33
N GLY A 64 4.91 -0.43 15.74
CA GLY A 64 3.70 -1.11 15.31
C GLY A 64 3.52 -1.14 13.78
N TYR A 65 2.35 -1.52 13.30
CA TYR A 65 2.03 -1.64 11.89
C TYR A 65 1.78 -0.26 11.27
N ASP A 66 2.69 0.20 10.44
CA ASP A 66 2.64 1.52 9.80
C ASP A 66 1.95 1.44 8.43
N LYS A 67 0.77 2.04 8.35
CA LYS A 67 -0.02 2.15 7.10
C LYS A 67 -0.63 3.54 7.01
N ARG A 68 0.03 4.41 6.27
CA ARG A 68 -0.38 5.81 6.07
C ARG A 68 -0.63 6.09 4.60
N LEU A 69 -1.55 7.00 4.33
CA LEU A 69 -1.85 7.46 2.98
C LEU A 69 -2.09 8.97 3.00
N GLU A 70 -1.56 9.67 2.01
CA GLU A 70 -1.85 11.07 1.78
C GLU A 70 -2.15 11.30 0.29
N VAL A 71 -3.19 12.08 0.01
CA VAL A 71 -3.67 12.36 -1.35
C VAL A 71 -3.89 13.85 -1.51
N HIS A 72 -3.20 14.44 -2.47
CA HIS A 72 -3.37 15.85 -2.84
C HIS A 72 -4.24 15.97 -4.09
N GLY A 73 -5.34 16.68 -3.98
CA GLY A 73 -6.26 16.96 -5.08
C GLY A 73 -6.52 18.47 -5.25
N SER A 74 -7.14 18.84 -6.35
CA SER A 74 -7.46 20.25 -6.67
C SER A 74 -8.39 20.93 -5.65
N LYS A 75 -9.13 20.17 -4.86
CA LYS A 75 -10.06 20.69 -3.85
C LYS A 75 -9.56 20.55 -2.41
N GLY A 76 -8.37 20.01 -2.21
CA GLY A 76 -7.79 19.80 -0.88
C GLY A 76 -6.97 18.54 -0.78
N MET A 77 -6.67 18.14 0.46
CA MET A 77 -5.86 16.99 0.79
C MET A 77 -6.63 16.04 1.72
N LEU A 78 -6.46 14.76 1.51
CA LEU A 78 -6.92 13.71 2.43
C LEU A 78 -5.70 12.98 3.00
N ARG A 79 -5.76 12.69 4.29
CA ARG A 79 -4.71 11.91 4.96
C ARG A 79 -5.31 10.85 5.89
N VAL A 80 -4.79 9.65 5.80
CA VAL A 80 -5.05 8.55 6.72
C VAL A 80 -3.79 8.33 7.55
N SER A 81 -3.91 8.48 8.87
CA SER A 81 -2.83 8.22 9.83
C SER A 81 -2.90 6.78 10.35
N ASN A 82 -1.87 6.36 11.08
CA ASN A 82 -1.90 5.07 11.76
C ASN A 82 -3.03 5.00 12.78
N VAL A 83 -3.62 3.82 12.91
CA VAL A 83 -4.57 3.50 13.97
C VAL A 83 -3.76 3.10 15.20
N LEU A 84 -3.98 3.81 16.32
CA LEU A 84 -3.32 3.55 17.58
C LEU A 84 -4.05 2.43 18.36
N GLU A 85 -3.32 1.74 19.24
CA GLU A 85 -3.91 0.73 20.13
C GLU A 85 -5.00 1.31 21.05
N ASN A 86 -4.83 2.57 21.46
CA ASN A 86 -5.81 3.32 22.23
C ASN A 86 -5.59 4.82 22.04
N LEU A 87 -6.49 5.65 22.58
CA LEU A 87 -6.46 7.11 22.45
C LEU A 87 -5.83 7.81 23.67
N VAL A 88 -5.14 7.08 24.54
CA VAL A 88 -4.51 7.67 25.72
C VAL A 88 -3.24 8.41 25.31
N GLU A 89 -3.17 9.66 25.70
CA GLU A 89 -2.01 10.52 25.56
C GLU A 89 -1.52 10.96 26.93
N SER A 90 -0.23 10.85 27.21
CA SER A 90 0.39 11.34 28.44
C SER A 90 1.23 12.58 28.17
N ALA A 91 1.04 13.63 28.95
CA ALA A 91 1.84 14.85 28.91
C ALA A 91 2.76 14.90 30.11
N LYS A 92 4.06 15.04 29.89
CA LYS A 92 5.11 15.15 30.91
C LYS A 92 6.04 16.29 30.58
N ILE A 93 6.96 16.63 31.51
CA ILE A 93 8.01 17.64 31.26
C ILE A 93 8.88 17.29 30.03
N THR A 94 8.95 16.04 29.66
CA THR A 94 9.69 15.52 28.50
C THR A 94 8.89 15.56 27.19
N GLY A 95 7.62 16.00 27.20
CA GLY A 95 6.75 16.10 26.04
C GLY A 95 5.54 15.18 26.12
N PHE A 96 4.90 15.03 24.97
CA PHE A 96 3.72 14.18 24.78
C PHE A 96 4.12 12.77 24.35
N GLN A 97 3.40 11.77 24.83
CA GLN A 97 3.51 10.38 24.39
C GLN A 97 2.11 9.83 24.11
N SER A 98 1.88 9.32 22.93
CA SER A 98 0.69 8.57 22.54
C SER A 98 0.93 7.07 22.61
N ALA A 99 -0.13 6.28 22.52
CA ALA A 99 -0.04 4.83 22.34
C ALA A 99 0.69 4.46 21.06
N LEU A 100 1.20 3.23 20.99
CA LEU A 100 1.76 2.67 19.77
C LEU A 100 0.69 2.48 18.69
N SER A 101 1.12 2.38 17.44
CA SER A 101 0.25 1.88 16.36
C SER A 101 -0.18 0.45 16.65
N GLN A 102 -1.33 0.02 16.11
CA GLN A 102 -1.77 -1.38 16.15
C GLN A 102 -0.59 -2.31 15.82
N PRO A 103 -0.41 -3.44 16.54
CA PRO A 103 0.82 -4.23 16.44
C PRO A 103 0.95 -4.97 15.09
N PHE A 104 -0.17 -5.39 14.50
CA PHE A 104 -0.15 -6.23 13.33
C PHE A 104 -1.31 -5.94 12.36
N PHE A 105 -1.28 -6.54 11.18
CA PHE A 105 -2.29 -6.27 10.14
C PHE A 105 -3.68 -6.79 10.52
N LEU A 106 -3.79 -7.85 11.31
CA LEU A 106 -5.09 -8.41 11.70
C LEU A 106 -5.92 -7.39 12.49
N GLU A 107 -5.31 -6.77 13.50
CA GLU A 107 -5.95 -5.72 14.30
C GLU A 107 -6.19 -4.47 13.45
N ARG A 108 -5.19 -4.08 12.65
CA ARG A 108 -5.27 -2.87 11.82
C ARG A 108 -6.38 -2.93 10.79
N PHE A 109 -6.67 -4.11 10.23
CA PHE A 109 -7.61 -4.29 9.13
C PHE A 109 -8.88 -5.06 9.49
N GLU A 110 -9.17 -5.29 10.77
CA GLU A 110 -10.38 -6.02 11.23
C GLU A 110 -11.66 -5.49 10.56
N ALA A 111 -11.86 -4.17 10.59
CA ALA A 111 -13.02 -3.54 9.96
C ALA A 111 -13.03 -3.72 8.42
N ALA A 112 -11.88 -3.75 7.78
CA ALA A 112 -11.76 -3.95 6.33
C ALA A 112 -12.13 -5.39 5.95
N TYR A 113 -11.65 -6.39 6.68
CA TYR A 113 -12.02 -7.79 6.46
C TYR A 113 -13.52 -8.03 6.66
N LEU A 114 -14.12 -7.40 7.67
CA LEU A 114 -15.56 -7.49 7.89
C LEU A 114 -16.34 -6.82 6.74
N ALA A 115 -15.90 -5.67 6.26
CA ALA A 115 -16.52 -4.97 5.15
C ALA A 115 -16.40 -5.77 3.84
N GLU A 116 -15.24 -6.36 3.56
CA GLU A 116 -15.00 -7.24 2.42
C GLU A 116 -15.96 -8.43 2.42
N MET A 117 -16.07 -9.14 3.55
CA MET A 117 -16.98 -10.28 3.67
C MET A 117 -18.45 -9.89 3.48
N LYS A 118 -18.89 -8.78 4.08
CA LYS A 118 -20.25 -8.26 3.89
C LYS A 118 -20.52 -7.93 2.42
N HIS A 119 -19.58 -7.24 1.76
CA HIS A 119 -19.70 -6.89 0.35
C HIS A 119 -19.77 -8.13 -0.55
N PHE A 120 -18.95 -9.15 -0.26
CA PHE A 120 -18.99 -10.40 -1.03
C PHE A 120 -20.34 -11.12 -0.87
N VAL A 121 -20.86 -11.25 0.35
CA VAL A 121 -22.18 -11.87 0.61
C VAL A 121 -23.28 -11.11 -0.11
N GLU A 122 -23.25 -9.78 -0.10
CA GLU A 122 -24.19 -8.94 -0.83
C GLU A 122 -24.11 -9.16 -2.34
N ALA A 123 -22.89 -9.18 -2.90
CA ALA A 123 -22.67 -9.42 -4.32
C ALA A 123 -23.24 -10.78 -4.75
N VAL A 124 -23.00 -11.84 -3.97
CA VAL A 124 -23.57 -13.18 -4.23
C VAL A 124 -25.10 -13.15 -4.16
N SER A 125 -25.69 -12.48 -3.17
CA SER A 125 -27.14 -12.42 -2.96
C SER A 125 -27.87 -11.69 -4.06
N THR A 126 -27.25 -10.64 -4.62
CA THR A 126 -27.82 -9.77 -5.64
C THR A 126 -27.43 -10.16 -7.06
N GLY A 127 -26.47 -11.08 -7.23
CA GLY A 127 -25.87 -11.41 -8.53
C GLY A 127 -25.01 -10.29 -9.11
N SER A 128 -24.54 -9.34 -8.29
CA SER A 128 -23.65 -8.26 -8.72
C SER A 128 -22.20 -8.71 -8.76
N THR A 129 -21.36 -8.01 -9.52
CA THR A 129 -19.92 -8.26 -9.55
C THR A 129 -19.28 -7.64 -8.29
N PRO A 130 -18.50 -8.41 -7.52
CA PRO A 130 -17.77 -7.86 -6.38
C PRO A 130 -16.69 -6.86 -6.83
N ILE A 131 -16.39 -5.88 -5.98
CA ILE A 131 -15.36 -4.87 -6.19
C ILE A 131 -14.49 -4.84 -4.91
N PRO A 132 -13.15 -5.08 -4.99
CA PRO A 132 -12.38 -5.41 -6.19
C PRO A 132 -12.74 -6.81 -6.75
N ASN A 133 -12.48 -7.01 -8.03
CA ASN A 133 -12.68 -8.27 -8.74
C ASN A 133 -11.36 -8.87 -9.26
N ALA A 134 -11.42 -10.00 -9.96
CA ALA A 134 -10.23 -10.68 -10.49
C ALA A 134 -9.41 -9.80 -11.46
N GLN A 135 -10.06 -8.89 -12.20
CA GLN A 135 -9.35 -7.98 -13.10
C GLN A 135 -8.53 -6.96 -12.31
N ASP A 136 -9.05 -6.48 -11.18
CA ASP A 136 -8.30 -5.57 -10.30
C ASP A 136 -7.06 -6.27 -9.73
N GLY A 137 -7.19 -7.54 -9.30
CA GLY A 137 -6.05 -8.36 -8.87
C GLY A 137 -5.01 -8.55 -9.98
N LEU A 138 -5.44 -8.85 -11.21
CA LEU A 138 -4.54 -8.97 -12.36
C LEU A 138 -3.79 -7.66 -12.63
N ARG A 139 -4.48 -6.53 -12.60
CA ARG A 139 -3.86 -5.21 -12.81
C ARG A 139 -2.80 -4.89 -11.74
N ALA A 140 -3.11 -5.18 -10.46
CA ALA A 140 -2.14 -5.01 -9.37
C ALA A 140 -0.91 -5.89 -9.57
N GLN A 141 -1.08 -7.15 -10.05
CA GLN A 141 0.03 -8.06 -10.34
C GLN A 141 0.89 -7.55 -11.50
N LEU A 142 0.30 -7.07 -12.60
CA LEU A 142 1.06 -6.52 -13.73
C LEU A 142 1.93 -5.31 -13.32
N ILE A 143 1.42 -4.48 -12.41
CA ILE A 143 2.22 -3.38 -11.85
C ILE A 143 3.36 -3.92 -10.98
N ALA A 144 3.11 -4.96 -10.16
CA ALA A 144 4.14 -5.57 -9.33
C ALA A 144 5.26 -6.22 -10.16
N ASP A 145 4.90 -6.90 -11.24
CA ASP A 145 5.87 -7.51 -12.17
C ASP A 145 6.72 -6.45 -12.87
N ALA A 146 6.09 -5.36 -13.34
CA ALA A 146 6.80 -4.23 -13.94
C ALA A 146 7.70 -3.50 -12.92
N ALA A 147 7.27 -3.37 -11.66
CA ALA A 147 8.08 -2.79 -10.59
C ALA A 147 9.30 -3.67 -10.27
N THR A 148 9.13 -5.00 -10.27
CA THR A 148 10.22 -5.94 -10.08
C THR A 148 11.25 -5.81 -11.21
N LEU A 149 10.78 -5.75 -12.46
CA LEU A 149 11.66 -5.55 -13.62
C LEU A 149 12.38 -4.20 -13.55
N SER A 150 11.66 -3.14 -13.16
CA SER A 150 12.24 -1.79 -12.97
C SER A 150 13.37 -1.79 -11.94
N TRP A 151 13.17 -2.43 -10.81
CA TRP A 151 14.19 -2.59 -9.77
C TRP A 151 15.41 -3.35 -10.27
N GLN A 152 15.20 -4.48 -10.96
CA GLN A 152 16.29 -5.31 -11.50
C GLN A 152 17.11 -4.59 -12.56
N GLU A 153 16.47 -3.81 -13.42
CA GLU A 153 17.11 -3.09 -14.52
C GLU A 153 17.56 -1.67 -14.17
N GLY A 154 17.15 -1.13 -13.03
CA GLY A 154 17.51 0.24 -12.59
C GLY A 154 16.96 1.35 -13.46
N ARG A 155 15.83 1.12 -14.16
CA ARG A 155 15.17 2.08 -15.05
C ARG A 155 13.66 2.07 -14.92
N ALA A 156 13.01 3.11 -15.41
CA ALA A 156 11.56 3.12 -15.57
C ALA A 156 11.11 2.05 -16.59
N VAL A 157 9.97 1.40 -16.29
CA VAL A 157 9.38 0.33 -17.09
C VAL A 157 7.92 0.66 -17.39
N ALA A 158 7.50 0.48 -18.64
CA ALA A 158 6.11 0.60 -19.04
C ALA A 158 5.28 -0.56 -18.46
N ILE A 159 4.10 -0.25 -17.92
CA ILE A 159 3.17 -1.25 -17.37
C ILE A 159 2.31 -1.77 -18.53
N PRO A 160 2.19 -3.11 -18.72
CA PRO A 160 1.33 -3.70 -19.73
C PRO A 160 -0.14 -3.28 -19.56
N LYS A 161 -0.85 -3.16 -20.70
CA LYS A 161 -2.29 -2.82 -20.72
C LYS A 161 -3.15 -4.03 -20.38
#